data_0ff1dcf1f1d25ab9674486e423c147f1
#
_entry.id   0ff1dcf1f1d25ab9674486e423c147f1
#
_cell.length_a   1.000
_cell.length_b   1.000
_cell.length_c   1.000
_cell.angle_alpha   90.00
_cell.angle_beta   90.00
_cell.angle_gamma   90.00
#
_symmetry.space_group_name_H-M   'P 1'
#
loop_
_entity.id
_entity.type
_entity.pdbx_description
1 polymer ?
#
loop_
_entity_poly.entity_id
_entity_poly.type
_entity_poly.pdbx_seq_one_letter_code
_entity_poly.pdbx_strand_id
1 'polypeptide(L)' 'MIAALRGNVLSIEPTAAVIEAGGVGYAVQATPATLAGLRVGQEAFVHTSLVVREDSMTLFGFADADEREVFDVLQTVSG' A
#
# COMPACT_ATOMS: atom_id res chain seq x y z
N MET A 1 -13.39 -2.81 0.34
CA MET A 1 -12.09 -3.34 -0.11
C MET A 1 -11.37 -2.30 -0.93
N ILE A 2 -10.12 -2.04 -0.62
CA ILE A 2 -9.28 -1.11 -1.40
C ILE A 2 -8.25 -1.97 -2.14
N ALA A 3 -8.41 -2.11 -3.45
CA ALA A 3 -7.61 -3.03 -4.25
C ALA A 3 -6.46 -2.36 -4.98
N ALA A 4 -6.53 -1.06 -5.18
CA ALA A 4 -5.49 -0.31 -5.86
C ALA A 4 -5.62 1.16 -5.49
N LEU A 5 -4.52 1.89 -5.62
CA LEU A 5 -4.49 3.30 -5.26
C LEU A 5 -3.58 4.03 -6.25
N ARG A 6 -4.11 5.13 -6.82
CA ARG A 6 -3.33 6.02 -7.66
C ARG A 6 -3.40 7.41 -7.08
N GLY A 7 -2.26 8.02 -6.84
CA GLY A 7 -2.25 9.36 -6.30
C GLY A 7 -0.86 9.94 -6.18
N ASN A 8 -0.81 11.12 -5.59
CA ASN A 8 0.43 11.86 -5.42
C ASN A 8 1.15 11.43 -4.13
N VAL A 9 2.43 11.11 -4.23
CA VAL A 9 3.22 10.70 -3.07
C VAL A 9 3.55 11.94 -2.25
N LEU A 10 3.04 11.99 -1.02
CA LEU A 10 3.27 13.11 -0.11
C LEU A 10 4.52 12.90 0.75
N SER A 11 4.77 11.67 1.19
CA SER A 11 5.94 11.38 2.02
C SER A 11 6.34 9.92 1.88
N ILE A 12 7.61 9.63 2.15
CA ILE A 12 8.14 8.26 2.14
C ILE A 12 8.90 8.07 3.46
N GLU A 13 8.54 7.01 4.19
CA GLU A 13 9.14 6.63 5.45
C GLU A 13 9.77 5.25 5.30
N PRO A 14 10.53 4.77 6.30
CA PRO A 14 11.24 3.49 6.15
C PRO A 14 10.36 2.29 5.81
N THR A 15 9.11 2.27 6.30
CA THR A 15 8.21 1.14 6.07
C THR A 15 6.88 1.52 5.44
N ALA A 16 6.70 2.79 5.09
CA ALA A 16 5.41 3.27 4.61
C ALA A 16 5.58 4.49 3.71
N ALA A 17 4.53 4.79 2.96
CA ALA A 17 4.43 6.04 2.21
C ALA A 17 3.02 6.58 2.38
N VAL A 18 2.87 7.90 2.27
CA VAL A 18 1.54 8.51 2.25
C VAL A 18 1.25 8.92 0.81
N ILE A 19 0.14 8.44 0.29
CA ILE A 19 -0.29 8.71 -1.07
C ILE A 19 -1.65 9.42 -1.00
N GLU A 20 -1.72 10.60 -1.58
CA GLU A 20 -2.97 11.37 -1.61
C GLU A 20 -3.78 11.05 -2.86
N ALA A 21 -5.02 10.64 -2.66
CA ALA A 21 -5.95 10.40 -3.74
C ALA A 21 -7.30 11.03 -3.36
N GLY A 22 -7.82 11.87 -4.24
CA GLY A 22 -9.11 12.53 -4.01
C GLY A 22 -9.15 13.41 -2.76
N GLY A 23 -8.01 13.96 -2.35
CA GLY A 23 -7.93 14.81 -1.16
C GLY A 23 -7.72 14.05 0.14
N VAL A 24 -7.56 12.72 0.08
CA VAL A 24 -7.35 11.87 1.26
C VAL A 24 -5.93 11.32 1.21
N GLY A 25 -5.19 11.45 2.31
CA GLY A 25 -3.86 10.84 2.44
C GLY A 25 -3.96 9.44 3.01
N TYR A 26 -3.53 8.46 2.22
CA TYR A 26 -3.53 7.05 2.63
C TYR A 26 -2.13 6.64 3.05
N ALA A 27 -1.99 6.15 4.28
CA ALA A 27 -0.73 5.59 4.75
C ALA A 27 -0.66 4.14 4.28
N VAL A 28 0.31 3.84 3.44
CA VAL A 28 0.45 2.53 2.79
C VAL A 28 1.73 1.89 3.29
N GLN A 29 1.61 0.73 3.95
CA GLN A 29 2.77 -0.06 4.38
C GLN A 29 3.31 -0.82 3.18
N ALA A 30 4.61 -0.81 2.98
CA ALA A 30 5.19 -1.45 1.80
C ALA A 30 6.62 -1.91 2.08
N THR A 31 7.11 -2.82 1.23
CA THR A 31 8.48 -3.29 1.30
C THR A 31 9.46 -2.18 0.90
N PRO A 32 10.73 -2.25 1.35
CA PRO A 32 11.72 -1.29 0.89
C PRO A 32 11.86 -1.22 -0.63
N ALA A 33 11.73 -2.37 -1.31
CA ALA A 33 11.80 -2.39 -2.77
C ALA A 33 10.67 -1.61 -3.42
N THR A 34 9.46 -1.76 -2.91
CA THR A 34 8.32 -0.99 -3.41
C THR A 34 8.50 0.49 -3.15
N LEU A 35 8.93 0.85 -1.93
CA LEU A 35 9.12 2.24 -1.54
C LEU A 35 10.23 2.91 -2.37
N ALA A 36 11.26 2.16 -2.71
CA ALA A 36 12.38 2.69 -3.51
C ALA A 36 11.94 3.16 -4.89
N GLY A 37 10.84 2.63 -5.40
CA GLY A 37 10.28 3.03 -6.69
C GLY A 37 9.42 4.29 -6.64
N LEU A 38 9.12 4.79 -5.45
CA LEU A 38 8.28 5.98 -5.28
C LEU A 38 9.12 7.24 -5.20
N ARG A 39 8.51 8.38 -5.56
CA ARG A 39 9.16 9.70 -5.47
C ARG A 39 8.17 10.70 -4.92
N VAL A 40 8.56 11.43 -3.89
CA VAL A 40 7.75 12.50 -3.31
C VAL A 40 7.42 13.53 -4.40
N GLY A 41 6.16 13.92 -4.46
CA GLY A 41 5.69 14.89 -5.42
C GLY A 41 5.29 14.32 -6.77
N GLN A 42 5.48 13.02 -6.98
CA GLN A 42 5.11 12.36 -8.24
C GLN A 42 3.93 11.43 -8.04
N GLU A 43 3.18 11.19 -9.11
CA GLU A 43 2.07 10.26 -9.09
C GLU A 43 2.60 8.83 -9.03
N ALA A 44 1.94 8.01 -8.22
CA ALA A 44 2.26 6.60 -8.11
C ALA A 44 1.00 5.76 -8.21
N PHE A 45 1.15 4.53 -8.66
CA PHE A 45 0.09 3.54 -8.65
C PHE A 45 0.59 2.32 -7.90
N VAL A 46 -0.17 1.86 -6.92
CA VAL A 46 0.17 0.65 -6.15
C VAL A 46 -1.05 -0.27 -6.08
N HIS A 47 -0.79 -1.56 -6.11
CA HIS A 47 -1.81 -2.56 -5.81
C HIS A 47 -1.89 -2.68 -4.30
N THR A 48 -3.09 -2.75 -3.75
CA THR A 48 -3.26 -2.68 -2.30
C THR A 48 -4.05 -3.85 -1.76
N SER A 49 -3.85 -4.11 -0.48
CA SER A 49 -4.63 -5.07 0.29
C SER A 49 -4.95 -4.42 1.63
N LEU A 50 -6.23 -4.35 1.96
CA LEU A 50 -6.68 -3.80 3.23
C LEU A 50 -6.87 -4.94 4.23
N VAL A 51 -6.11 -4.91 5.31
CA VAL A 51 -6.21 -5.91 6.37
C VAL A 51 -6.92 -5.27 7.55
N VAL A 52 -8.09 -5.79 7.85
CA VAL A 52 -8.92 -5.31 8.95
C VAL A 52 -8.88 -6.35 10.07
N ARG A 53 -8.48 -5.90 11.25
CA ARG A 53 -8.46 -6.73 12.44
C ARG A 53 -9.35 -6.07 13.50
N GLU A 54 -9.50 -6.72 14.64
CA GLU A 54 -10.34 -6.21 15.71
C GLU A 54 -9.93 -4.80 16.16
N ASP A 55 -8.63 -4.56 16.26
CA ASP A 55 -8.10 -3.31 16.79
C ASP A 55 -7.22 -2.53 15.81
N SER A 56 -7.24 -2.91 14.53
CA SER A 56 -6.41 -2.23 13.54
C SER A 56 -7.00 -2.33 12.14
N MET A 57 -6.59 -1.39 11.29
CA MET A 57 -6.92 -1.37 9.88
C MET A 57 -5.67 -0.90 9.15
N THR A 58 -5.07 -1.76 8.34
CA THR A 58 -3.80 -1.47 7.71
C THR A 58 -3.90 -1.67 6.21
N LEU A 59 -3.43 -0.68 5.46
CA LEU A 59 -3.37 -0.76 4.01
C LEU A 59 -1.95 -1.11 3.60
N PHE A 60 -1.80 -2.23 2.89
CA PHE A 60 -0.51 -2.68 2.38
C PHE A 60 -0.45 -2.41 0.88
N GLY A 61 0.72 -1.98 0.40
CA GLY A 61 0.93 -1.65 -1.01
C GLY A 61 2.01 -2.50 -1.65
N PHE A 62 1.79 -2.80 -2.92
CA PHE A 62 2.67 -3.67 -3.70
C PHE A 62 2.90 -3.05 -5.08
N ALA A 63 4.11 -3.23 -5.62
CA ALA A 63 4.46 -2.70 -6.92
C ALA A 63 3.71 -3.42 -8.04
N ASP A 64 3.42 -4.71 -7.86
CA ASP A 64 2.70 -5.46 -8.87
C ASP A 64 1.60 -6.34 -8.25
N ALA A 65 0.69 -6.77 -9.11
CA ALA A 65 -0.49 -7.51 -8.69
C ALA A 65 -0.15 -8.91 -8.18
N ASP A 66 0.91 -9.51 -8.69
CA ASP A 66 1.31 -10.86 -8.27
C ASP A 66 1.78 -10.86 -6.82
N GLU A 67 2.55 -9.86 -6.42
CA GLU A 67 2.97 -9.74 -5.03
C GLU A 67 1.77 -9.59 -4.10
N ARG A 68 0.81 -8.76 -4.50
CA ARG A 68 -0.41 -8.58 -3.70
C ARG A 68 -1.17 -9.89 -3.58
N GLU A 69 -1.25 -10.65 -4.67
CA GLU A 69 -1.99 -11.90 -4.68
C GLU A 69 -1.35 -12.94 -3.75
N VAL A 70 -0.03 -13.03 -3.76
CA VAL A 70 0.71 -13.90 -2.84
C VAL A 70 0.43 -13.48 -1.39
N PHE A 71 0.47 -12.20 -1.11
CA PHE A 71 0.19 -11.68 0.22
C PHE A 71 -1.23 -12.08 0.67
N ASP A 72 -2.22 -11.90 -0.21
CA ASP A 72 -3.60 -12.20 0.13
C ASP A 72 -3.79 -13.69 0.43
N VAL A 73 -3.15 -14.57 -0.34
CA VAL A 73 -3.20 -16.02 -0.11
C VAL A 73 -2.60 -16.35 1.25
N LEU A 74 -1.45 -15.76 1.59
CA LEU A 74 -0.80 -15.99 2.88
C LEU A 74 -1.68 -15.52 4.05
N GLN A 75 -2.41 -14.43 3.86
CA GLN A 75 -3.34 -13.93 4.88
C GLN A 75 -4.47 -14.93 5.14
N THR A 76 -4.99 -15.55 4.10
CA THR A 76 -6.07 -16.54 4.27
C THR A 76 -5.60 -17.79 4.98
N VAL A 77 -4.33 -18.17 4.78
CA VAL A 77 -3.76 -19.37 5.43
C VAL A 77 -3.49 -19.11 6.90
N SER A 78 -3.03 -17.93 7.23
CA SER A 78 -2.64 -17.63 8.61
C SER A 78 -3.80 -17.21 9.50
N GLY A 79 -4.93 -17.03 8.91
CA GLY A 79 -5.99 -16.54 9.70
C GLY A 79 -7.31 -16.81 9.59
#